data_700307497ef6b6ac747ee5814859a90a
#
_entry.id   700307497ef6b6ac747ee5814859a90a
#
_cell.length_a   1.000
_cell.length_b   1.000
_cell.length_c   1.000
_cell.angle_alpha   90.00
_cell.angle_beta   90.00
_cell.angle_gamma   90.00
#
_symmetry.space_group_name_H-M   'P 1'
#
loop_
_entity.id
_entity.type
_entity.pdbx_description
1 polymer ?
#
loop_
_entity_poly.entity_id
_entity_poly.type
_entity_poly.pdbx_seq_one_letter_code
_entity_poly.pdbx_strand_id
1 'polypeptide(L)'
;LLGGGGLLQVATSALCLTYYLSVLRLARLFRKRVVVFNQSLGPLSPWGERRVRKALQGVPVILRDQDSLEYARRLGIPAALGADPALLLPPPPVPREEDLVLVIPRAGVQEEALTTLYVAANRLVHEGKQVLVLLLQPGYDDEVAEVFRLHRIERTSDPRRLLYLAAQAGYVISMRLHGLILAAAAGTPFAALSYDPKVAAFAKETGAYYQ
;
A
#
# COMPACT_ATOMS: atom_id res chain seq x y z
N LEU A 1 -14.05 -9.68 -12.27
CA LEU A 1 -13.28 -8.56 -11.77
C LEU A 1 -11.79 -8.86 -11.86
N LEU A 2 -11.01 -7.92 -12.40
CA LEU A 2 -9.57 -7.88 -12.26
C LEU A 2 -9.25 -6.75 -11.26
N GLY A 3 -8.95 -7.10 -10.03
CA GLY A 3 -8.82 -6.14 -8.94
C GLY A 3 -7.70 -6.43 -7.97
N GLY A 4 -7.38 -5.41 -7.18
CA GLY A 4 -6.38 -5.44 -6.13
C GLY A 4 -4.95 -5.18 -6.60
N GLY A 5 -4.22 -4.35 -5.88
CA GLY A 5 -2.80 -4.11 -6.07
C GLY A 5 -2.41 -3.42 -7.39
N GLY A 6 -1.22 -3.73 -7.87
CA GLY A 6 -0.67 -3.24 -9.14
C GLY A 6 -0.39 -4.40 -10.09
N LEU A 7 -1.41 -4.95 -10.73
CA LEU A 7 -1.28 -6.11 -11.62
C LEU A 7 -0.85 -5.71 -13.04
N LEU A 8 -1.25 -4.51 -13.48
CA LEU A 8 -0.96 -3.97 -14.81
C LEU A 8 0.32 -3.12 -14.79
N GLN A 9 1.47 -3.76 -14.59
CA GLN A 9 2.77 -3.13 -14.49
C GLN A 9 3.90 -4.11 -14.88
N VAL A 10 5.11 -3.60 -15.13
CA VAL A 10 6.28 -4.41 -15.49
C VAL A 10 7.38 -4.39 -14.42
N ALA A 11 7.19 -3.67 -13.30
CA ALA A 11 8.19 -3.57 -12.24
C ALA A 11 8.49 -4.93 -11.59
N THR A 12 7.49 -5.83 -11.52
CA THR A 12 7.71 -7.20 -11.06
C THR A 12 8.31 -8.07 -12.18
N SER A 13 7.65 -8.17 -13.31
CA SER A 13 8.15 -8.82 -14.52
C SER A 13 7.21 -8.60 -15.72
N ALA A 14 7.76 -8.71 -16.94
CA ALA A 14 6.97 -8.71 -18.16
C ALA A 14 6.04 -9.95 -18.28
N LEU A 15 6.42 -11.07 -17.66
CA LEU A 15 5.61 -12.28 -17.60
C LEU A 15 4.35 -12.06 -16.77
N CYS A 16 4.46 -11.37 -15.63
CA CYS A 16 3.33 -11.02 -14.78
C CYS A 16 2.29 -10.21 -15.56
N LEU A 17 2.72 -9.15 -16.25
CA LEU A 17 1.84 -8.37 -17.11
C LEU A 17 1.19 -9.24 -18.20
N THR A 18 1.99 -10.08 -18.88
CA THR A 18 1.47 -10.98 -19.94
C THR A 18 0.42 -11.93 -19.42
N TYR A 19 0.61 -12.49 -18.23
CA TYR A 19 -0.35 -13.36 -17.57
C TYR A 19 -1.70 -12.66 -17.38
N TYR A 20 -1.72 -11.48 -16.74
CA TYR A 20 -2.97 -10.76 -16.49
C TYR A 20 -3.65 -10.28 -17.78
N LEU A 21 -2.89 -9.87 -18.79
CA LEU A 21 -3.44 -9.55 -20.11
C LEU A 21 -4.03 -10.78 -20.79
N SER A 22 -3.47 -11.97 -20.59
CA SER A 22 -4.01 -13.21 -21.11
C SER A 22 -5.32 -13.59 -20.43
N VAL A 23 -5.42 -13.40 -19.11
CA VAL A 23 -6.67 -13.59 -18.35
C VAL A 23 -7.79 -12.68 -18.90
N LEU A 24 -7.48 -11.38 -19.14
CA LEU A 24 -8.44 -10.46 -19.74
C LEU A 24 -8.89 -10.90 -21.13
N ARG A 25 -7.95 -11.36 -21.97
CA ARG A 25 -8.25 -11.84 -23.32
C ARG A 25 -9.13 -13.09 -23.31
N LEU A 26 -8.81 -14.05 -22.45
CA LEU A 26 -9.62 -15.28 -22.29
C LEU A 26 -11.02 -14.94 -21.81
N ALA A 27 -11.17 -14.06 -20.80
CA ALA A 27 -12.48 -13.65 -20.34
C ALA A 27 -13.32 -13.03 -21.47
N ARG A 28 -12.73 -12.20 -22.34
CA ARG A 28 -13.40 -11.62 -23.50
C ARG A 28 -13.73 -12.66 -24.57
N LEU A 29 -12.83 -13.62 -24.82
CA LEU A 29 -13.07 -14.72 -25.75
C LEU A 29 -14.31 -15.54 -25.32
N PHE A 30 -14.44 -15.78 -24.01
CA PHE A 30 -15.61 -16.43 -23.43
C PHE A 30 -16.79 -15.48 -23.20
N ARG A 31 -16.79 -14.29 -23.81
CA ARG A 31 -17.86 -13.28 -23.73
C ARG A 31 -18.25 -12.91 -22.30
N LYS A 32 -17.30 -12.98 -21.35
CA LYS A 32 -17.54 -12.57 -19.96
C LYS A 32 -17.43 -11.04 -19.84
N ARG A 33 -18.27 -10.46 -18.98
CA ARG A 33 -18.13 -9.05 -18.60
C ARG A 33 -16.85 -8.88 -17.78
N VAL A 34 -16.04 -7.90 -18.13
CA VAL A 34 -14.77 -7.60 -17.48
C VAL A 34 -14.80 -6.19 -16.94
N VAL A 35 -14.34 -6.03 -15.72
CA VAL A 35 -14.09 -4.72 -15.09
C VAL A 35 -12.70 -4.77 -14.46
N VAL A 36 -11.88 -3.76 -14.72
CA VAL A 36 -10.65 -3.48 -13.96
C VAL A 36 -11.05 -2.61 -12.77
N PHE A 37 -10.80 -3.10 -11.57
CA PHE A 37 -11.37 -2.52 -10.36
C PHE A 37 -10.30 -2.19 -9.33
N ASN A 38 -10.16 -0.89 -9.02
CA ASN A 38 -9.33 -0.35 -7.96
C ASN A 38 -7.88 -0.85 -8.00
N GLN A 39 -7.25 -0.72 -9.17
CA GLN A 39 -5.84 -1.07 -9.39
C GLN A 39 -4.98 0.16 -9.58
N SER A 40 -3.68 0.03 -9.28
CA SER A 40 -2.68 0.95 -9.82
C SER A 40 -2.28 0.52 -11.22
N LEU A 41 -2.01 1.49 -12.08
CA LEU A 41 -1.55 1.31 -13.44
C LEU A 41 -0.08 1.78 -13.58
N GLY A 42 0.77 0.87 -14.07
CA GLY A 42 2.17 1.17 -14.33
C GLY A 42 3.10 0.98 -13.11
N PRO A 43 4.42 1.19 -13.33
CA PRO A 43 5.03 1.61 -14.60
C PRO A 43 4.97 0.55 -15.70
N LEU A 44 4.90 1.00 -16.95
CA LEU A 44 4.87 0.14 -18.14
C LEU A 44 6.02 0.49 -19.08
N SER A 45 6.54 -0.51 -19.80
CA SER A 45 7.40 -0.29 -20.96
C SER A 45 6.57 0.15 -22.17
N PRO A 46 7.17 0.75 -23.22
CA PRO A 46 6.45 1.14 -24.43
C PRO A 46 5.67 -0.02 -25.10
N TRP A 47 6.18 -1.23 -24.97
CA TRP A 47 5.49 -2.44 -25.39
C TRP A 47 4.28 -2.75 -24.47
N GLY A 48 4.46 -2.62 -23.15
CA GLY A 48 3.41 -2.81 -22.16
C GLY A 48 2.27 -1.83 -22.35
N GLU A 49 2.56 -0.56 -22.56
CA GLU A 49 1.57 0.50 -22.82
C GLU A 49 0.65 0.16 -24.00
N ARG A 50 1.25 -0.23 -25.14
CA ARG A 50 0.49 -0.63 -26.34
C ARG A 50 -0.43 -1.81 -26.07
N ARG A 51 0.06 -2.82 -25.34
CA ARG A 51 -0.71 -4.03 -25.01
C ARG A 51 -1.83 -3.77 -24.02
N VAL A 52 -1.55 -3.01 -22.97
CA VAL A 52 -2.55 -2.62 -21.96
C VAL A 52 -3.64 -1.78 -22.60
N ARG A 53 -3.28 -0.75 -23.38
CA ARG A 53 -4.24 0.08 -24.11
C ARG A 53 -5.16 -0.76 -24.99
N LYS A 54 -4.62 -1.70 -25.76
CA LYS A 54 -5.42 -2.59 -26.62
C LYS A 54 -6.31 -3.53 -25.80
N ALA A 55 -5.82 -4.08 -24.69
CA ALA A 55 -6.56 -5.00 -23.85
C ALA A 55 -7.72 -4.33 -23.11
N LEU A 56 -7.57 -3.06 -22.75
CA LEU A 56 -8.55 -2.28 -22.00
C LEU A 56 -9.57 -1.54 -22.86
N GLN A 57 -9.48 -1.63 -24.19
CA GLN A 57 -10.49 -1.05 -25.08
C GLN A 57 -11.90 -1.61 -24.76
N GLY A 58 -12.85 -0.73 -24.43
CA GLY A 58 -14.22 -1.10 -24.08
C GLY A 58 -14.36 -1.84 -22.73
N VAL A 59 -13.31 -1.84 -21.91
CA VAL A 59 -13.36 -2.38 -20.55
C VAL A 59 -13.55 -1.22 -19.58
N PRO A 60 -14.54 -1.23 -18.67
CA PRO A 60 -14.63 -0.28 -17.58
C PRO A 60 -13.38 -0.39 -16.68
N VAL A 61 -12.74 0.76 -16.41
CA VAL A 61 -11.51 0.84 -15.64
C VAL A 61 -11.73 1.81 -14.48
N ILE A 62 -11.51 1.34 -13.28
CA ILE A 62 -11.48 2.12 -12.05
C ILE A 62 -10.08 1.97 -11.44
N LEU A 63 -9.38 3.07 -11.24
CA LEU A 63 -8.02 3.12 -10.70
C LEU A 63 -8.06 3.66 -9.28
N ARG A 64 -7.16 3.17 -8.44
CA ARG A 64 -7.22 3.47 -7.01
C ARG A 64 -6.46 4.74 -6.60
N ASP A 65 -5.63 5.29 -7.47
CA ASP A 65 -4.76 6.44 -7.19
C ASP A 65 -4.71 7.41 -8.38
N GLN A 66 -4.42 8.67 -8.05
CA GLN A 66 -4.40 9.77 -9.01
C GLN A 66 -3.31 9.62 -10.06
N ASP A 67 -2.13 9.13 -9.67
CA ASP A 67 -1.00 8.91 -10.59
C ASP A 67 -1.36 7.90 -11.68
N SER A 68 -2.03 6.82 -11.29
CA SER A 68 -2.55 5.81 -12.22
C SER A 68 -3.61 6.39 -13.16
N LEU A 69 -4.48 7.26 -12.66
CA LEU A 69 -5.51 7.93 -13.48
C LEU A 69 -4.88 8.87 -14.50
N GLU A 70 -3.89 9.66 -14.11
CA GLU A 70 -3.16 10.54 -15.01
C GLU A 70 -2.37 9.74 -16.05
N TYR A 71 -1.78 8.62 -15.63
CA TYR A 71 -1.10 7.73 -16.56
C TYR A 71 -2.06 7.11 -17.58
N ALA A 72 -3.25 6.66 -17.14
CA ALA A 72 -4.29 6.16 -18.03
C ALA A 72 -4.72 7.22 -19.04
N ARG A 73 -4.92 8.47 -18.61
CA ARG A 73 -5.25 9.61 -19.49
C ARG A 73 -4.19 9.83 -20.58
N ARG A 74 -2.91 9.79 -20.22
CA ARG A 74 -1.79 9.89 -21.20
C ARG A 74 -1.82 8.76 -22.24
N LEU A 75 -2.25 7.57 -21.84
CA LEU A 75 -2.39 6.41 -22.72
C LEU A 75 -3.70 6.42 -23.54
N GLY A 76 -4.60 7.39 -23.33
CA GLY A 76 -5.91 7.43 -23.95
C GLY A 76 -6.82 6.28 -23.47
N ILE A 77 -6.68 5.83 -22.23
CA ILE A 77 -7.51 4.82 -21.61
C ILE A 77 -8.57 5.53 -20.76
N PRO A 78 -9.87 5.44 -21.09
CA PRO A 78 -10.93 5.95 -20.24
C PRO A 78 -10.95 5.24 -18.91
N ALA A 79 -10.82 6.00 -17.81
CA ALA A 79 -10.81 5.45 -16.47
C ALA A 79 -11.45 6.42 -15.48
N ALA A 80 -12.01 5.88 -14.39
CA ALA A 80 -12.49 6.63 -13.25
C ALA A 80 -11.53 6.47 -12.06
N LEU A 81 -11.49 7.49 -11.19
CA LEU A 81 -10.81 7.40 -9.91
C LEU A 81 -11.70 6.64 -8.92
N GLY A 82 -11.14 5.68 -8.26
CA GLY A 82 -11.69 4.99 -7.10
C GLY A 82 -10.80 5.19 -5.89
N ALA A 83 -10.72 4.17 -5.03
CA ALA A 83 -9.85 4.14 -3.87
C ALA A 83 -9.39 2.70 -3.59
N ASP A 84 -8.43 2.53 -2.68
CA ASP A 84 -8.06 1.17 -2.26
C ASP A 84 -9.24 0.53 -1.48
N PRO A 85 -9.70 -0.68 -1.87
CA PRO A 85 -10.82 -1.34 -1.21
C PRO A 85 -10.61 -1.62 0.28
N ALA A 86 -9.36 -1.66 0.74
CA ALA A 86 -9.05 -1.85 2.15
C ALA A 86 -9.54 -0.68 3.03
N LEU A 87 -9.79 0.50 2.45
CA LEU A 87 -10.44 1.62 3.15
C LEU A 87 -11.90 1.33 3.56
N LEU A 88 -12.53 0.32 2.95
CA LEU A 88 -13.89 -0.08 3.28
C LEU A 88 -13.95 -1.10 4.44
N LEU A 89 -12.82 -1.56 4.95
CA LEU A 89 -12.79 -2.47 6.08
C LEU A 89 -13.26 -1.74 7.34
N PRO A 90 -14.33 -2.23 7.99
CA PRO A 90 -14.80 -1.62 9.22
C PRO A 90 -13.77 -1.84 10.34
N PRO A 91 -13.32 -0.77 11.02
CA PRO A 91 -12.44 -0.93 12.16
C PRO A 91 -13.17 -1.63 13.30
N PRO A 92 -12.46 -2.49 14.06
CA PRO A 92 -13.05 -3.12 15.23
C PRO A 92 -13.31 -2.08 16.34
N PRO A 93 -14.35 -2.27 17.15
CA PRO A 93 -14.66 -1.37 18.28
C PRO A 93 -13.70 -1.63 19.44
N VAL A 94 -12.49 -1.07 19.37
CA VAL A 94 -11.46 -1.17 20.41
C VAL A 94 -11.17 0.19 21.01
N PRO A 95 -10.88 0.28 22.31
CA PRO A 95 -10.43 1.53 22.93
C PRO A 95 -9.11 1.97 22.28
N ARG A 96 -9.01 3.28 21.98
CA ARG A 96 -7.77 3.88 21.50
C ARG A 96 -6.86 4.18 22.69
N GLU A 97 -5.61 3.80 22.55
CA GLU A 97 -4.53 4.10 23.49
C GLU A 97 -3.72 5.26 22.91
N GLU A 98 -3.97 6.48 23.39
CA GLU A 98 -3.38 7.71 22.84
C GLU A 98 -1.83 7.75 22.93
N ASP A 99 -1.26 6.98 23.85
CA ASP A 99 0.19 6.88 24.01
C ASP A 99 0.81 5.73 23.22
N LEU A 100 0.00 4.88 22.59
CA LEU A 100 0.51 3.79 21.74
C LEU A 100 0.82 4.31 20.34
N VAL A 101 2.06 4.15 19.91
CA VAL A 101 2.51 4.45 18.55
C VAL A 101 2.88 3.14 17.85
N LEU A 102 2.19 2.88 16.74
CA LEU A 102 2.47 1.73 15.89
C LEU A 102 3.50 2.12 14.82
N VAL A 103 4.64 1.47 14.82
CA VAL A 103 5.74 1.69 13.88
C VAL A 103 5.82 0.50 12.93
N ILE A 104 5.70 0.75 11.62
CA ILE A 104 5.66 -0.30 10.59
C ILE A 104 6.82 -0.12 9.62
N PRO A 105 7.99 -0.73 9.90
CA PRO A 105 9.14 -0.70 9.03
C PRO A 105 8.97 -1.64 7.82
N ARG A 106 9.96 -1.60 6.92
CA ARG A 106 10.08 -2.53 5.81
C ARG A 106 11.53 -2.91 5.57
N ALA A 107 11.78 -4.18 5.28
CA ALA A 107 13.06 -4.68 4.78
C ALA A 107 13.33 -4.24 3.32
N GLY A 108 14.60 -4.32 2.92
CA GLY A 108 15.02 -4.00 1.55
C GLY A 108 14.92 -2.53 1.17
N VAL A 109 14.93 -1.62 2.16
CA VAL A 109 15.05 -0.17 1.98
C VAL A 109 16.48 0.29 2.30
N GLN A 110 16.80 1.55 1.97
CA GLN A 110 18.09 2.14 2.31
C GLN A 110 18.27 2.20 3.84
N GLU A 111 19.48 1.92 4.31
CA GLU A 111 19.81 1.89 5.74
C GLU A 111 19.49 3.23 6.44
N GLU A 112 19.70 4.35 5.75
CA GLU A 112 19.37 5.69 6.26
C GLU A 112 17.88 5.84 6.61
N ALA A 113 17.00 5.27 5.79
CA ALA A 113 15.56 5.32 6.04
C ALA A 113 15.17 4.49 7.28
N LEU A 114 15.75 3.30 7.46
CA LEU A 114 15.55 2.50 8.67
C LEU A 114 16.12 3.18 9.90
N THR A 115 17.30 3.79 9.79
CA THR A 115 17.92 4.55 10.87
C THR A 115 17.06 5.74 11.29
N THR A 116 16.50 6.47 10.32
CA THR A 116 15.57 7.58 10.58
C THR A 116 14.35 7.10 11.36
N LEU A 117 13.75 5.98 10.94
CA LEU A 117 12.59 5.40 11.64
C LEU A 117 12.95 4.93 13.05
N TYR A 118 14.12 4.30 13.22
CA TYR A 118 14.62 3.85 14.52
C TYR A 118 14.86 5.02 15.47
N VAL A 119 15.48 6.09 15.00
CA VAL A 119 15.70 7.31 15.80
C VAL A 119 14.38 7.93 16.22
N ALA A 120 13.41 8.01 15.31
CA ALA A 120 12.07 8.49 15.63
C ALA A 120 11.38 7.62 16.70
N ALA A 121 11.46 6.28 16.57
CA ALA A 121 10.89 5.33 17.54
C ALA A 121 11.52 5.51 18.94
N ASN A 122 12.86 5.62 19.02
CA ASN A 122 13.55 5.86 20.29
C ASN A 122 13.17 7.20 20.93
N ARG A 123 13.05 8.25 20.12
CA ARG A 123 12.64 9.56 20.60
C ARG A 123 11.23 9.49 21.23
N LEU A 124 10.29 8.81 20.59
CA LEU A 124 8.94 8.61 21.13
C LEU A 124 8.96 7.87 22.48
N VAL A 125 9.80 6.83 22.61
CA VAL A 125 9.99 6.14 23.91
C VAL A 125 10.54 7.10 24.98
N HIS A 126 11.52 7.93 24.65
CA HIS A 126 12.04 8.95 25.57
C HIS A 126 11.01 10.01 25.95
N GLU A 127 10.03 10.28 25.07
CA GLU A 127 8.90 11.17 25.33
C GLU A 127 7.75 10.47 26.10
N GLY A 128 7.96 9.23 26.55
CA GLY A 128 7.00 8.43 27.36
C GLY A 128 5.96 7.70 26.55
N LYS A 129 6.08 7.63 25.22
CA LYS A 129 5.16 6.86 24.37
C LYS A 129 5.48 5.37 24.41
N GLN A 130 4.45 4.55 24.23
CA GLN A 130 4.58 3.11 24.03
C GLN A 130 4.76 2.83 22.53
N VAL A 131 5.91 2.29 22.15
CA VAL A 131 6.18 1.95 20.75
C VAL A 131 5.99 0.46 20.52
N LEU A 132 5.12 0.11 19.59
CA LEU A 132 4.96 -1.25 19.05
C LEU A 132 5.45 -1.29 17.62
N VAL A 133 6.48 -2.08 17.36
CA VAL A 133 6.98 -2.32 16.00
C VAL A 133 6.25 -3.49 15.39
N LEU A 134 5.64 -3.30 14.22
CA LEU A 134 4.87 -4.32 13.54
C LEU A 134 5.51 -4.73 12.21
N LEU A 135 5.94 -5.98 12.12
CA LEU A 135 6.50 -6.57 10.90
C LEU A 135 5.39 -7.27 10.12
N LEU A 136 5.09 -6.75 8.91
CA LEU A 136 3.95 -7.20 8.11
C LEU A 136 4.27 -8.37 7.17
N GLN A 137 5.53 -8.68 6.97
CA GLN A 137 5.95 -9.77 6.09
C GLN A 137 6.98 -10.64 6.80
N PRO A 138 6.49 -11.53 7.72
CA PRO A 138 7.35 -12.48 8.41
C PRO A 138 8.24 -13.26 7.43
N GLY A 139 9.49 -13.50 7.80
CA GLY A 139 10.51 -14.08 6.93
C GLY A 139 11.26 -13.07 6.08
N TYR A 140 10.57 -12.06 5.52
CA TYR A 140 11.21 -10.99 4.75
C TYR A 140 11.62 -9.79 5.62
N ASP A 141 10.78 -9.42 6.59
CA ASP A 141 11.07 -8.28 7.48
C ASP A 141 11.89 -8.70 8.73
N ASP A 142 12.30 -9.96 8.85
CA ASP A 142 12.99 -10.44 10.07
C ASP A 142 14.38 -9.80 10.25
N GLU A 143 15.05 -9.41 9.17
CA GLU A 143 16.32 -8.65 9.25
C GLU A 143 16.13 -7.28 9.93
N VAL A 144 14.95 -6.68 9.80
CA VAL A 144 14.62 -5.39 10.41
C VAL A 144 14.39 -5.54 11.91
N ALA A 145 13.99 -6.73 12.38
CA ALA A 145 13.78 -6.99 13.80
C ALA A 145 15.04 -6.71 14.64
N GLU A 146 16.24 -7.00 14.10
CA GLU A 146 17.49 -6.71 14.80
C GLU A 146 17.70 -5.21 15.04
N VAL A 147 17.32 -4.37 14.08
CA VAL A 147 17.40 -2.91 14.24
C VAL A 147 16.52 -2.44 15.38
N PHE A 148 15.33 -3.03 15.53
CA PHE A 148 14.33 -2.66 16.54
C PHE A 148 14.30 -3.58 17.77
N ARG A 149 15.36 -4.37 18.04
CA ARG A 149 15.40 -5.39 19.11
C ARG A 149 15.13 -4.87 20.53
N LEU A 150 15.28 -3.59 20.76
CA LEU A 150 15.01 -2.95 22.06
C LEU A 150 13.54 -2.52 22.20
N HIS A 151 12.73 -2.69 21.17
CA HIS A 151 11.31 -2.34 21.16
C HIS A 151 10.45 -3.61 21.28
N ARG A 152 9.18 -3.43 21.67
CA ARG A 152 8.18 -4.48 21.55
C ARG A 152 7.90 -4.74 20.06
N ILE A 153 8.08 -5.99 19.64
CA ILE A 153 7.90 -6.38 18.21
C ILE A 153 6.76 -7.39 18.12
N GLU A 154 5.85 -7.14 17.19
CA GLU A 154 4.84 -8.10 16.77
C GLU A 154 5.01 -8.43 15.27
N ARG A 155 4.68 -9.66 14.88
CA ARG A 155 4.74 -10.14 13.49
C ARG A 155 3.37 -10.60 13.04
N THR A 156 2.89 -10.10 11.92
CA THR A 156 1.63 -10.56 11.34
C THR A 156 1.59 -10.35 9.84
N SER A 157 0.98 -11.28 9.13
CA SER A 157 0.55 -11.11 7.74
C SER A 157 -0.98 -10.96 7.63
N ASP A 158 -1.69 -10.96 8.76
CA ASP A 158 -3.14 -10.81 8.79
C ASP A 158 -3.55 -9.33 8.74
N PRO A 159 -4.24 -8.87 7.68
CA PRO A 159 -4.70 -7.49 7.56
C PRO A 159 -5.71 -7.11 8.66
N ARG A 160 -6.46 -8.07 9.23
CA ARG A 160 -7.38 -7.81 10.33
C ARG A 160 -6.63 -7.49 11.61
N ARG A 161 -5.51 -8.18 11.85
CA ARG A 161 -4.64 -7.87 13.00
C ARG A 161 -4.01 -6.49 12.87
N LEU A 162 -3.54 -6.13 11.67
CA LEU A 162 -3.03 -4.79 11.40
C LEU A 162 -4.11 -3.73 11.63
N LEU A 163 -5.33 -3.94 11.12
CA LEU A 163 -6.44 -3.00 11.31
C LEU A 163 -6.80 -2.85 12.80
N TYR A 164 -6.79 -3.96 13.55
CA TYR A 164 -7.01 -3.95 15.00
C TYR A 164 -5.98 -3.08 15.73
N LEU A 165 -4.69 -3.31 15.44
CA LEU A 165 -3.60 -2.55 16.06
C LEU A 165 -3.61 -1.08 15.64
N ALA A 166 -3.95 -0.80 14.39
CA ALA A 166 -4.10 0.56 13.90
C ALA A 166 -5.26 1.29 14.59
N ALA A 167 -6.39 0.60 14.84
CA ALA A 167 -7.54 1.17 15.55
C ALA A 167 -7.24 1.41 17.04
N GLN A 168 -6.41 0.57 17.64
CA GLN A 168 -5.97 0.68 19.03
C GLN A 168 -4.93 1.79 19.22
N ALA A 169 -4.07 2.04 18.23
CA ALA A 169 -2.99 3.01 18.34
C ALA A 169 -3.50 4.46 18.30
N GLY A 170 -2.85 5.34 19.07
CA GLY A 170 -3.04 6.80 18.99
C GLY A 170 -2.39 7.39 17.74
N TYR A 171 -1.33 6.76 17.22
CA TYR A 171 -0.62 7.21 16.03
C TYR A 171 0.05 6.06 15.27
N VAL A 172 0.18 6.18 13.95
CA VAL A 172 0.86 5.19 13.11
C VAL A 172 1.97 5.86 12.31
N ILE A 173 3.17 5.28 12.31
CA ILE A 173 4.28 5.66 11.42
C ILE A 173 4.58 4.46 10.54
N SER A 174 4.46 4.62 9.22
CA SER A 174 4.59 3.47 8.33
C SER A 174 5.45 3.75 7.10
N MET A 175 6.31 2.78 6.78
CA MET A 175 7.00 2.68 5.49
C MET A 175 6.18 1.85 4.48
N ARG A 176 5.08 1.22 4.89
CA ARG A 176 4.27 0.35 4.06
C ARG A 176 2.92 0.99 3.74
N LEU A 177 2.57 1.00 2.46
CA LEU A 177 1.32 1.59 1.97
C LEU A 177 0.08 1.05 2.73
N HIS A 178 -0.03 -0.27 2.91
CA HIS A 178 -1.18 -0.84 3.62
C HIS A 178 -1.21 -0.50 5.11
N GLY A 179 -0.06 -0.17 5.73
CA GLY A 179 -0.01 0.39 7.07
C GLY A 179 -0.74 1.74 7.15
N LEU A 180 -0.52 2.60 6.16
CA LEU A 180 -1.19 3.91 6.07
C LEU A 180 -2.68 3.76 5.70
N ILE A 181 -2.99 2.89 4.72
CA ILE A 181 -4.37 2.66 4.28
C ILE A 181 -5.24 2.15 5.45
N LEU A 182 -4.74 1.19 6.23
CA LEU A 182 -5.50 0.65 7.36
C LEU A 182 -5.51 1.58 8.57
N ALA A 183 -4.50 2.44 8.76
CA ALA A 183 -4.57 3.55 9.71
C ALA A 183 -5.67 4.54 9.31
N ALA A 184 -5.75 4.92 8.04
CA ALA A 184 -6.81 5.77 7.52
C ALA A 184 -8.20 5.12 7.68
N ALA A 185 -8.36 3.83 7.37
CA ALA A 185 -9.60 3.08 7.57
C ALA A 185 -10.03 3.05 9.05
N ALA A 186 -9.05 2.99 9.97
CA ALA A 186 -9.28 3.03 11.41
C ALA A 186 -9.54 4.45 11.96
N GLY A 187 -9.40 5.50 11.15
CA GLY A 187 -9.47 6.89 11.60
C GLY A 187 -8.33 7.27 12.53
N THR A 188 -7.19 6.58 12.45
CA THR A 188 -6.00 6.84 13.27
C THR A 188 -5.07 7.78 12.54
N PRO A 189 -4.60 8.87 13.17
CA PRO A 189 -3.61 9.77 12.59
C PRO A 189 -2.33 9.01 12.22
N PHE A 190 -1.69 9.39 11.11
CA PHE A 190 -0.49 8.70 10.65
C PHE A 190 0.51 9.61 9.95
N ALA A 191 1.76 9.14 9.89
CA ALA A 191 2.81 9.69 9.05
C ALA A 191 3.43 8.60 8.17
N ALA A 192 3.91 9.00 7.00
CA ALA A 192 4.61 8.13 6.08
C ALA A 192 6.12 8.41 6.11
N LEU A 193 6.93 7.36 6.19
CA LEU A 193 8.33 7.43 5.81
C LEU A 193 8.47 6.78 4.43
N SER A 194 8.63 7.63 3.41
CA SER A 194 8.47 7.20 2.03
C SER A 194 9.80 6.84 1.38
N TYR A 195 9.88 5.62 0.89
CA TYR A 195 10.91 5.15 -0.05
C TYR A 195 10.27 4.72 -1.38
N ASP A 196 8.93 4.66 -1.44
CA ASP A 196 8.13 4.21 -2.58
C ASP A 196 7.19 5.34 -2.99
N PRO A 197 7.15 5.72 -4.28
CA PRO A 197 6.25 6.76 -4.77
C PRO A 197 4.78 6.58 -4.38
N LYS A 198 4.30 5.34 -4.23
CA LYS A 198 2.91 5.05 -3.82
C LYS A 198 2.64 5.43 -2.38
N VAL A 199 3.64 5.31 -1.50
CA VAL A 199 3.55 5.71 -0.09
C VAL A 199 3.48 7.23 -0.02
N ALA A 200 4.35 7.94 -0.75
CA ALA A 200 4.33 9.40 -0.83
C ALA A 200 3.02 9.93 -1.44
N ALA A 201 2.54 9.31 -2.53
CA ALA A 201 1.29 9.71 -3.18
C ALA A 201 0.10 9.58 -2.22
N PHE A 202 -0.03 8.46 -1.52
CA PHE A 202 -1.13 8.27 -0.56
C PHE A 202 -1.05 9.26 0.62
N ALA A 203 0.14 9.51 1.16
CA ALA A 203 0.32 10.50 2.23
C ALA A 203 -0.08 11.91 1.76
N LYS A 204 0.32 12.29 0.54
CA LYS A 204 -0.06 13.57 -0.07
C LYS A 204 -1.56 13.69 -0.29
N GLU A 205 -2.21 12.66 -0.83
CA GLU A 205 -3.65 12.61 -1.07
C GLU A 205 -4.47 12.75 0.23
N THR A 206 -3.95 12.22 1.33
CA THR A 206 -4.61 12.27 2.66
C THR A 206 -4.20 13.47 3.50
N GLY A 207 -3.27 14.29 3.04
CA GLY A 207 -2.73 15.42 3.82
C GLY A 207 -1.88 15.00 5.01
N ALA A 208 -1.41 13.75 5.04
CA ALA A 208 -0.53 13.25 6.10
C ALA A 208 0.90 13.75 5.92
N TYR A 209 1.63 13.84 7.05
CA TYR A 209 3.06 14.12 6.99
C TYR A 209 3.81 12.99 6.29
N TYR A 210 4.76 13.35 5.43
CA TYR A 210 5.67 12.37 4.81
C TYR A 210 7.07 12.97 4.65
N GLN A 211 8.06 12.08 4.73
CA GLN A 211 9.47 12.37 4.52
C GLN A 211 10.06 11.35 3.54
#